data_e11108b556159dff9f99f42c59ebfb9a
#
_entry.id   e11108b556159dff9f99f42c59ebfb9a
#
_cell.length_a   1.000
_cell.length_b   1.000
_cell.length_c   1.000
_cell.angle_alpha   90.00
_cell.angle_beta   90.00
_cell.angle_gamma   90.00
#
_symmetry.space_group_name_H-M   'P 1'
#
loop_
_entity.id
_entity.type
_entity.pdbx_description
1 polymer ?
#
loop_
_entity_poly.entity_id
_entity_poly.type
_entity_poly.pdbx_seq_one_letter_code
_entity_poly.pdbx_strand_id
1 'polypeptide(L)'
;NWEDAQTLTGHVRNSVWVNQDYFFVMKFNRPVIDTLYLPMAETEKGKRIIATFDMKPGEELLMKVAMSTTGVDGAKKNMEAEIADWNFEGVKQAAHNEWNNYLSRIEVTGTDDEKTNFYTSFYHALIQPNQISDVDGWYRNAADSIVKAGNGAFYSTFSLWDTYRAAHPFYTLSLIHISEP
;
A
#
# COMPACT_ATOMS: atom_id res chain seq x y z
N ASN A 1 -2.02 16.51 9.77
CA ASN A 1 -1.67 17.94 9.73
C ASN A 1 -1.45 18.34 8.27
N TRP A 2 -1.95 19.55 7.91
CA TRP A 2 -1.62 20.15 6.63
C TRP A 2 -0.22 20.74 6.69
N GLU A 3 0.65 20.39 5.74
CA GLU A 3 1.98 21.00 5.59
C GLU A 3 1.92 22.22 4.66
N ASP A 4 1.08 22.13 3.64
CA ASP A 4 0.77 23.20 2.69
C ASP A 4 -0.66 23.02 2.16
N ALA A 5 -1.08 23.82 1.18
CA ALA A 5 -2.43 23.76 0.60
C ALA A 5 -2.73 22.47 -0.20
N GLN A 6 -1.74 21.64 -0.47
CA GLN A 6 -1.89 20.42 -1.27
C GLN A 6 -1.42 19.15 -0.55
N THR A 7 -0.78 19.28 0.62
CA THR A 7 -0.12 18.16 1.29
C THR A 7 -0.66 17.95 2.71
N LEU A 8 -1.29 16.81 2.93
CA LEU A 8 -1.76 16.36 4.23
C LEU A 8 -0.88 15.20 4.72
N THR A 9 -0.42 15.30 5.95
CA THR A 9 0.33 14.23 6.61
C THR A 9 -0.34 13.80 7.91
N GLY A 10 -0.08 12.56 8.30
CA GLY A 10 -0.61 12.02 9.54
C GLY A 10 -0.07 10.66 9.88
N HIS A 11 -0.60 10.09 10.96
CA HIS A 11 -0.29 8.73 11.35
C HIS A 11 -1.51 8.05 11.95
N VAL A 12 -1.51 6.72 11.88
CA VAL A 12 -2.48 5.84 12.52
C VAL A 12 -1.71 4.77 13.28
N ARG A 13 -2.04 4.55 14.55
CA ARG A 13 -1.52 3.44 15.33
C ARG A 13 -2.54 2.31 15.34
N ASN A 14 -2.14 1.15 14.84
CA ASN A 14 -2.87 -0.10 15.03
C ASN A 14 -2.36 -0.77 16.33
N SER A 15 -3.30 -1.18 17.19
CA SER A 15 -2.98 -1.84 18.48
C SER A 15 -3.87 -3.04 18.78
N VAL A 16 -4.48 -3.65 17.74
CA VAL A 16 -5.37 -4.81 17.92
C VAL A 16 -4.57 -6.12 18.02
N TRP A 17 -3.86 -6.48 16.95
CA TRP A 17 -3.06 -7.70 16.87
C TRP A 17 -1.55 -7.41 16.98
N VAL A 18 -1.14 -6.29 16.43
CA VAL A 18 0.25 -5.81 16.45
C VAL A 18 0.24 -4.33 16.76
N ASN A 19 1.12 -3.89 17.64
CA ASN A 19 1.36 -2.46 17.86
C ASN A 19 2.23 -1.94 16.72
N GLN A 20 1.63 -1.18 15.82
CA GLN A 20 2.35 -0.63 14.68
C GLN A 20 1.83 0.76 14.31
N ASP A 21 2.75 1.67 14.06
CA ASP A 21 2.46 2.98 13.51
C ASP A 21 2.59 2.95 12.00
N TYR A 22 1.60 3.55 11.33
CA TYR A 22 1.61 3.84 9.90
C TYR A 22 1.54 5.34 9.72
N PHE A 23 2.55 5.88 9.10
CA PHE A 23 2.62 7.29 8.71
C PHE A 23 2.21 7.42 7.26
N PHE A 24 1.54 8.50 6.92
CA PHE A 24 1.13 8.72 5.54
C PHE A 24 1.42 10.16 5.10
N VAL A 25 1.63 10.31 3.81
CA VAL A 25 1.55 11.57 3.09
C VAL A 25 0.49 11.44 2.00
N MET A 26 -0.36 12.45 1.91
CA MET A 26 -1.40 12.55 0.90
C MET A 26 -1.20 13.86 0.16
N LYS A 27 -1.10 13.80 -1.17
CA LYS A 27 -0.95 14.98 -2.02
C LYS A 27 -2.12 15.08 -2.99
N PHE A 28 -2.54 16.33 -3.24
CA PHE A 28 -3.57 16.66 -4.23
C PHE A 28 -2.96 17.47 -5.37
N ASN A 29 -3.46 17.31 -6.59
CA ASN A 29 -3.04 18.11 -7.74
C ASN A 29 -3.64 19.52 -7.74
N ARG A 30 -4.56 19.82 -6.82
CA ARG A 30 -5.22 21.11 -6.63
C ARG A 30 -5.07 21.58 -5.18
N PRO A 31 -5.00 22.89 -4.93
CA PRO A 31 -4.97 23.39 -3.58
C PRO A 31 -6.32 23.21 -2.89
N VAL A 32 -6.29 22.86 -1.62
CA VAL A 32 -7.43 22.93 -0.71
C VAL A 32 -7.70 24.38 -0.41
N ILE A 33 -8.95 24.81 -0.59
CA ILE A 33 -9.38 26.21 -0.33
C ILE A 33 -10.04 26.37 1.03
N ASP A 34 -10.59 25.29 1.59
CA ASP A 34 -11.20 25.29 2.91
C ASP A 34 -11.11 23.91 3.56
N THR A 35 -11.09 23.87 4.89
CA THR A 35 -11.01 22.64 5.67
C THR A 35 -11.98 22.70 6.85
N LEU A 36 -12.94 21.77 6.89
CA LEU A 36 -13.87 21.61 8.01
C LEU A 36 -13.47 20.37 8.83
N TYR A 37 -13.22 20.55 10.12
CA TYR A 37 -13.03 19.47 11.07
C TYR A 37 -14.37 19.08 11.67
N LEU A 38 -14.78 17.83 11.45
CA LEU A 38 -16.03 17.31 11.99
C LEU A 38 -15.84 16.86 13.44
N PRO A 39 -16.87 17.05 14.29
CA PRO A 39 -16.84 16.53 15.65
C PRO A 39 -16.77 15.01 15.65
N MET A 40 -16.08 14.47 16.64
CA MET A 40 -15.97 13.04 16.88
C MET A 40 -16.56 12.68 18.23
N ALA A 41 -17.02 11.45 18.41
CA ALA A 41 -17.46 10.97 19.71
C ALA A 41 -16.25 10.87 20.67
N GLU A 42 -16.48 11.01 21.98
CA GLU A 42 -15.41 10.98 22.99
C GLU A 42 -14.59 9.67 22.98
N THR A 43 -15.22 8.57 22.51
CA THR A 43 -14.58 7.26 22.36
C THR A 43 -13.77 7.11 21.08
N GLU A 44 -13.92 8.00 20.12
CA GLU A 44 -13.21 7.96 18.84
C GLU A 44 -11.88 8.71 18.95
N LYS A 45 -10.83 8.11 18.39
CA LYS A 45 -9.50 8.72 18.27
C LYS A 45 -9.26 9.14 16.83
N GLY A 46 -8.66 10.32 16.64
CA GLY A 46 -8.29 10.80 15.31
C GLY A 46 -8.95 12.13 14.94
N LYS A 47 -9.04 12.38 13.65
CA LYS A 47 -9.66 13.57 13.07
C LYS A 47 -10.47 13.19 11.84
N ARG A 48 -11.66 13.75 11.71
CA ARG A 48 -12.46 13.70 10.47
C ARG A 48 -12.37 15.06 9.80
N ILE A 49 -11.97 15.06 8.54
CA ILE A 49 -11.69 16.28 7.79
C ILE A 49 -12.50 16.25 6.51
N ILE A 50 -13.17 17.36 6.20
CA ILE A 50 -13.70 17.65 4.87
C ILE A 50 -12.79 18.71 4.26
N ALA A 51 -12.19 18.39 3.11
CA ALA A 51 -11.41 19.33 2.33
C ALA A 51 -12.23 19.80 1.12
N THR A 52 -12.26 21.09 0.88
CA THR A 52 -12.97 21.71 -0.24
C THR A 52 -11.98 22.18 -1.29
N PHE A 53 -12.32 21.95 -2.55
CA PHE A 53 -11.51 22.32 -3.70
C PHE A 53 -12.33 23.22 -4.65
N ASP A 54 -11.67 24.20 -5.27
CA ASP A 54 -12.27 24.98 -6.34
C ASP A 54 -12.07 24.24 -7.67
N MET A 55 -13.16 23.70 -8.22
CA MET A 55 -13.15 22.86 -9.41
C MET A 55 -14.17 23.35 -10.43
N LYS A 56 -13.75 23.40 -11.69
CA LYS A 56 -14.66 23.67 -12.80
C LYS A 56 -15.20 22.36 -13.39
N PRO A 57 -16.38 22.39 -14.05
CA PRO A 57 -16.88 21.22 -14.73
C PRO A 57 -15.86 20.65 -15.75
N GLY A 58 -15.59 19.35 -15.67
CA GLY A 58 -14.63 18.66 -16.53
C GLY A 58 -13.17 18.66 -16.02
N GLU A 59 -12.86 19.35 -14.93
CA GLU A 59 -11.54 19.22 -14.27
C GLU A 59 -11.48 17.99 -13.38
N GLU A 60 -10.30 17.38 -13.31
CA GLU A 60 -10.05 16.20 -12.49
C GLU A 60 -9.29 16.56 -11.20
N LEU A 61 -9.80 16.05 -10.09
CA LEU A 61 -9.09 16.04 -8.83
C LEU A 61 -8.33 14.72 -8.71
N LEU A 62 -7.02 14.80 -8.71
CA LEU A 62 -6.14 13.66 -8.47
C LEU A 62 -5.57 13.70 -7.06
N MET A 63 -5.51 12.54 -6.45
CA MET A 63 -4.91 12.35 -5.14
C MET A 63 -3.91 11.19 -5.22
N LYS A 64 -2.74 11.37 -4.60
CA LYS A 64 -1.79 10.29 -4.39
C LYS A 64 -1.45 10.16 -2.91
N VAL A 65 -1.28 8.92 -2.47
CA VAL A 65 -1.00 8.58 -1.08
C VAL A 65 0.17 7.62 -1.02
N ALA A 66 1.10 7.88 -0.12
CA ALA A 66 2.14 6.93 0.24
C ALA A 66 2.18 6.73 1.75
N MET A 67 2.66 5.58 2.16
CA MET A 67 2.73 5.16 3.55
C MET A 67 4.14 4.71 3.92
N SER A 68 4.43 4.76 5.22
CA SER A 68 5.67 4.23 5.80
C SER A 68 5.41 3.80 7.24
N THR A 69 6.16 2.83 7.71
CA THR A 69 6.17 2.45 9.13
C THR A 69 7.23 3.21 9.92
N THR A 70 8.10 3.97 9.26
CA THR A 70 9.24 4.65 9.90
C THR A 70 8.94 6.10 10.25
N GLY A 71 8.17 6.80 9.43
CA GLY A 71 7.81 8.19 9.63
C GLY A 71 7.25 8.86 8.37
N VAL A 72 6.82 10.11 8.52
CA VAL A 72 6.33 10.93 7.39
C VAL A 72 7.40 11.11 6.31
N ASP A 73 8.67 11.26 6.70
CA ASP A 73 9.78 11.41 5.73
C ASP A 73 9.98 10.14 4.91
N GLY A 74 9.81 8.95 5.51
CA GLY A 74 9.78 7.68 4.80
C GLY A 74 8.65 7.64 3.77
N ALA A 75 7.45 8.02 4.18
CA ALA A 75 6.30 8.08 3.27
C ALA A 75 6.51 9.05 2.11
N LYS A 76 7.16 10.20 2.34
CA LYS A 76 7.51 11.15 1.27
C LYS A 76 8.51 10.56 0.27
N LYS A 77 9.56 9.89 0.75
CA LYS A 77 10.53 9.21 -0.10
C LYS A 77 9.88 8.13 -0.96
N ASN A 78 8.98 7.33 -0.36
CA ASN A 78 8.22 6.31 -1.08
C ASN A 78 7.37 6.96 -2.19
N MET A 79 6.66 8.07 -1.88
CA MET A 79 5.88 8.80 -2.88
C MET A 79 6.72 9.32 -4.04
N GLU A 80 7.89 9.89 -3.74
CA GLU A 80 8.79 10.43 -4.76
C GLU A 80 9.38 9.34 -5.65
N ALA A 81 9.67 8.17 -5.09
CA ALA A 81 10.26 7.06 -5.84
C ALA A 81 9.22 6.28 -6.67
N GLU A 82 8.00 6.09 -6.15
CA GLU A 82 7.02 5.18 -6.74
C GLU A 82 5.96 5.89 -7.59
N ILE A 83 5.56 7.11 -7.19
CA ILE A 83 4.50 7.89 -7.86
C ILE A 83 4.89 9.37 -7.96
N ALA A 84 6.05 9.67 -8.54
CA ALA A 84 6.59 11.03 -8.61
C ALA A 84 5.65 12.02 -9.30
N ASP A 85 5.04 11.62 -10.40
CA ASP A 85 4.17 12.45 -11.23
C ASP A 85 2.66 12.22 -10.98
N TRP A 86 1.81 12.87 -11.79
CA TRP A 86 0.36 12.77 -11.75
C TRP A 86 -0.22 11.91 -12.89
N ASN A 87 0.60 11.02 -13.47
CA ASN A 87 0.19 10.15 -14.57
C ASN A 87 -0.60 8.93 -14.08
N PHE A 88 -1.87 9.14 -13.77
CA PHE A 88 -2.77 8.08 -13.28
C PHE A 88 -2.85 6.88 -14.24
N GLU A 89 -3.01 7.14 -15.55
CA GLU A 89 -3.10 6.05 -16.54
C GLU A 89 -1.78 5.28 -16.67
N GLY A 90 -0.64 5.95 -16.51
CA GLY A 90 0.67 5.28 -16.48
C GLY A 90 0.81 4.35 -15.27
N VAL A 91 0.42 4.79 -14.08
CA VAL A 91 0.43 3.95 -12.86
C VAL A 91 -0.51 2.76 -13.01
N LYS A 92 -1.73 2.98 -13.50
CA LYS A 92 -2.72 1.93 -13.76
C LYS A 92 -2.19 0.88 -14.76
N GLN A 93 -1.57 1.33 -15.85
CA GLN A 93 -1.00 0.41 -16.86
C GLN A 93 0.20 -0.36 -16.30
N ALA A 94 1.07 0.29 -15.52
CA ALA A 94 2.19 -0.38 -14.87
C ALA A 94 1.71 -1.46 -13.90
N ALA A 95 0.72 -1.17 -13.06
CA ALA A 95 0.12 -2.15 -12.15
C ALA A 95 -0.53 -3.31 -12.91
N HIS A 96 -1.27 -3.02 -13.99
CA HIS A 96 -1.86 -4.06 -14.84
C HIS A 96 -0.79 -4.99 -15.45
N ASN A 97 0.30 -4.42 -15.98
CA ASN A 97 1.38 -5.19 -16.57
C ASN A 97 2.08 -6.06 -15.54
N GLU A 98 2.34 -5.53 -14.35
CA GLU A 98 2.97 -6.27 -13.26
C GLU A 98 2.11 -7.45 -12.80
N TRP A 99 0.82 -7.23 -12.54
CA TRP A 99 -0.11 -8.30 -12.21
C TRP A 99 -0.22 -9.35 -13.31
N ASN A 100 -0.29 -8.92 -14.57
CA ASN A 100 -0.34 -9.84 -15.70
C ASN A 100 0.95 -10.68 -15.82
N ASN A 101 2.11 -10.10 -15.53
CA ASN A 101 3.39 -10.82 -15.48
C ASN A 101 3.39 -11.94 -14.42
N TYR A 102 2.80 -11.70 -13.24
CA TYR A 102 2.68 -12.73 -12.22
C TYR A 102 1.62 -13.78 -12.56
N LEU A 103 0.43 -13.36 -12.95
CA LEU A 103 -0.69 -14.26 -13.20
C LEU A 103 -0.49 -15.14 -14.44
N SER A 104 0.24 -14.66 -15.44
CA SER A 104 0.55 -15.44 -16.67
C SER A 104 1.57 -16.57 -16.45
N ARG A 105 2.16 -16.70 -15.26
CA ARG A 105 3.08 -17.80 -14.94
C ARG A 105 2.40 -19.17 -14.91
N ILE A 106 1.09 -19.21 -14.73
CA ILE A 106 0.29 -20.42 -14.76
C ILE A 106 -0.85 -20.21 -15.75
N GLU A 107 -0.87 -21.02 -16.79
CA GLU A 107 -1.95 -21.02 -17.77
C GLU A 107 -2.90 -22.18 -17.50
N VAL A 108 -4.19 -21.91 -17.47
CA VAL A 108 -5.24 -22.92 -17.28
C VAL A 108 -6.20 -22.94 -18.46
N THR A 109 -6.69 -24.13 -18.78
CA THR A 109 -7.75 -24.34 -19.78
C THR A 109 -9.04 -24.68 -19.09
N GLY A 110 -10.17 -24.14 -19.56
CA GLY A 110 -11.48 -24.35 -18.97
C GLY A 110 -12.49 -23.33 -19.49
N THR A 111 -13.67 -23.33 -18.93
CA THR A 111 -14.71 -22.33 -19.18
C THR A 111 -14.28 -20.96 -18.63
N ASP A 112 -14.94 -19.88 -19.04
CA ASP A 112 -14.62 -18.54 -18.57
C ASP A 112 -14.85 -18.38 -17.05
N ASP A 113 -15.86 -19.06 -16.50
CA ASP A 113 -16.13 -19.08 -15.05
C ASP A 113 -15.01 -19.79 -14.27
N GLU A 114 -14.53 -20.93 -14.77
CA GLU A 114 -13.42 -21.68 -14.16
C GLU A 114 -12.14 -20.85 -14.19
N LYS A 115 -11.83 -20.21 -15.31
CA LYS A 115 -10.66 -19.31 -15.44
C LYS A 115 -10.78 -18.12 -14.51
N THR A 116 -11.95 -17.47 -14.44
CA THR A 116 -12.21 -16.33 -13.55
C THR A 116 -11.99 -16.74 -12.09
N ASN A 117 -12.55 -17.86 -11.66
CA ASN A 117 -12.36 -18.38 -10.32
C ASN A 117 -10.89 -18.70 -10.01
N PHE A 118 -10.20 -19.33 -10.94
CA PHE A 118 -8.79 -19.66 -10.78
C PHE A 118 -7.93 -18.40 -10.64
N TYR A 119 -8.00 -17.47 -11.59
CA TYR A 119 -7.15 -16.28 -11.56
C TYR A 119 -7.51 -15.31 -10.44
N THR A 120 -8.77 -15.23 -10.02
CA THR A 120 -9.17 -14.47 -8.83
C THR A 120 -8.54 -15.08 -7.57
N SER A 121 -8.59 -16.39 -7.42
CA SER A 121 -7.97 -17.09 -6.30
C SER A 121 -6.46 -16.96 -6.31
N PHE A 122 -5.84 -17.04 -7.49
CA PHE A 122 -4.40 -16.86 -7.67
C PHE A 122 -3.98 -15.42 -7.31
N TYR A 123 -4.71 -14.42 -7.76
CA TYR A 123 -4.51 -13.03 -7.37
C TYR A 123 -4.58 -12.86 -5.84
N HIS A 124 -5.61 -13.40 -5.19
CA HIS A 124 -5.74 -13.32 -3.74
C HIS A 124 -4.57 -14.00 -3.01
N ALA A 125 -4.07 -15.12 -3.51
CA ALA A 125 -2.91 -15.79 -2.93
C ALA A 125 -1.63 -14.95 -3.01
N LEU A 126 -1.51 -14.06 -4.01
CA LEU A 126 -0.35 -13.19 -4.23
C LEU A 126 -0.43 -11.82 -3.54
N ILE A 127 -1.56 -11.46 -2.90
CA ILE A 127 -1.70 -10.18 -2.20
C ILE A 127 -0.71 -10.06 -1.03
N GLN A 128 -0.33 -11.18 -0.43
CA GLN A 128 0.66 -11.23 0.65
C GLN A 128 1.82 -12.18 0.29
N PRO A 129 3.03 -11.89 0.80
CA PRO A 129 3.42 -10.87 1.78
C PRO A 129 3.50 -9.47 1.17
N ASN A 130 3.15 -8.45 1.96
CA ASN A 130 3.35 -7.06 1.58
C ASN A 130 4.78 -6.62 1.91
N GLN A 131 5.41 -5.85 1.03
CA GLN A 131 6.63 -5.13 1.37
C GLN A 131 6.31 -4.06 2.40
N ILE A 132 7.02 -4.05 3.53
CA ILE A 132 6.85 -3.07 4.61
C ILE A 132 8.06 -2.16 4.80
N SER A 133 9.16 -2.45 4.13
CA SER A 133 10.31 -1.54 4.10
C SER A 133 10.07 -0.38 3.13
N ASP A 134 10.54 0.80 3.53
CA ASP A 134 10.61 1.97 2.65
C ASP A 134 11.58 1.72 1.49
N VAL A 135 11.52 2.55 0.48
CA VAL A 135 12.39 2.45 -0.72
C VAL A 135 13.89 2.53 -0.41
N ASP A 136 14.26 3.12 0.72
CA ASP A 136 15.63 3.18 1.22
C ASP A 136 16.00 2.03 2.18
N GLY A 137 15.09 1.05 2.34
CA GLY A 137 15.28 -0.18 3.10
C GLY A 137 15.01 -0.06 4.60
N TRP A 138 14.57 1.08 5.12
CA TRP A 138 14.20 1.21 6.52
C TRP A 138 12.79 0.67 6.78
N TYR A 139 12.58 0.04 7.93
CA TYR A 139 11.27 -0.46 8.37
C TYR A 139 11.16 -0.52 9.89
N ARG A 140 9.96 -0.62 10.41
CA ARG A 140 9.69 -0.85 11.83
C ARG A 140 9.48 -2.34 12.07
N ASN A 141 10.30 -2.92 12.94
CA ASN A 141 10.23 -4.34 13.28
C ASN A 141 9.17 -4.63 14.36
N ALA A 142 8.97 -5.92 14.68
CA ALA A 142 8.01 -6.36 15.71
C ALA A 142 8.36 -5.89 17.14
N ALA A 143 9.60 -5.50 17.40
CA ALA A 143 10.03 -4.91 18.66
C ALA A 143 9.84 -3.39 18.73
N ASP A 144 9.07 -2.82 17.79
CA ASP A 144 8.78 -1.38 17.67
C ASP A 144 10.04 -0.51 17.43
N SER A 145 11.10 -1.11 16.87
CA SER A 145 12.35 -0.43 16.55
C SER A 145 12.47 -0.19 15.05
N ILE A 146 13.01 0.97 14.66
CA ILE A 146 13.31 1.29 13.26
C ILE A 146 14.68 0.73 12.93
N VAL A 147 14.73 -0.18 11.95
CA VAL A 147 15.93 -0.89 11.52
C VAL A 147 16.02 -0.90 10.00
N LYS A 148 17.21 -1.19 9.46
CA LYS A 148 17.42 -1.28 8.03
C LYS A 148 17.47 -2.73 7.59
N ALA A 149 16.74 -3.08 6.54
CA ALA A 149 16.88 -4.37 5.85
C ALA A 149 18.31 -4.51 5.30
N GLY A 150 18.88 -5.70 5.39
CA GLY A 150 20.25 -5.94 4.93
C GLY A 150 20.34 -5.82 3.40
N ASN A 151 20.13 -6.91 2.70
CA ASN A 151 20.14 -6.95 1.25
C ASN A 151 18.71 -7.14 0.73
N GLY A 152 18.07 -6.05 0.31
CA GLY A 152 16.76 -6.10 -0.33
C GLY A 152 15.61 -5.55 0.51
N ALA A 153 14.38 -5.93 0.16
CA ALA A 153 13.15 -5.50 0.81
C ALA A 153 12.80 -6.39 2.01
N PHE A 154 12.14 -5.83 3.00
CA PHE A 154 11.57 -6.58 4.11
C PHE A 154 10.06 -6.70 3.96
N TYR A 155 9.54 -7.90 4.11
CA TYR A 155 8.14 -8.24 3.89
C TYR A 155 7.40 -8.51 5.18
N SER A 156 6.08 -8.39 5.14
CA SER A 156 5.20 -8.73 6.26
C SER A 156 5.27 -10.23 6.59
N THR A 157 4.99 -10.56 7.84
CA THR A 157 4.88 -11.95 8.28
C THR A 157 3.55 -12.56 7.86
N PHE A 158 3.54 -13.88 7.71
CA PHE A 158 2.33 -14.67 7.55
C PHE A 158 1.87 -15.29 8.87
N SER A 159 0.57 -15.51 8.99
CA SER A 159 0.05 -16.49 9.93
C SER A 159 0.31 -17.90 9.36
N LEU A 160 1.26 -18.62 9.93
CA LEU A 160 1.59 -19.99 9.47
C LEU A 160 0.40 -20.94 9.59
N TRP A 161 -0.49 -20.70 10.54
CA TRP A 161 -1.69 -21.47 10.72
C TRP A 161 -2.61 -21.45 9.49
N ASP A 162 -2.67 -20.32 8.79
CA ASP A 162 -3.50 -20.15 7.61
C ASP A 162 -2.81 -20.63 6.33
N THR A 163 -1.48 -20.57 6.27
CA THR A 163 -0.73 -20.66 5.00
C THR A 163 0.06 -21.96 4.82
N TYR A 164 0.32 -22.75 5.89
CA TYR A 164 1.25 -23.88 5.85
C TYR A 164 0.86 -25.00 4.90
N ARG A 165 -0.45 -25.23 4.67
CA ARG A 165 -0.94 -26.37 3.89
C ARG A 165 -0.81 -26.19 2.39
N ALA A 166 -1.10 -25.01 1.88
CA ALA A 166 -1.20 -24.76 0.45
C ALA A 166 -0.40 -23.55 -0.02
N ALA A 167 -0.52 -22.39 0.65
CA ALA A 167 0.11 -21.15 0.19
C ALA A 167 1.64 -21.26 0.19
N HIS A 168 2.27 -21.74 1.26
CA HIS A 168 3.73 -21.92 1.29
C HIS A 168 4.26 -22.90 0.24
N PRO A 169 3.72 -24.14 0.09
CA PRO A 169 4.10 -25.01 -1.03
C PRO A 169 3.88 -24.37 -2.40
N PHE A 170 2.80 -23.60 -2.56
CA PHE A 170 2.50 -22.89 -3.80
C PHE A 170 3.55 -21.79 -4.09
N TYR A 171 3.97 -21.03 -3.08
CA TYR A 171 5.01 -20.01 -3.25
C TYR A 171 6.35 -20.60 -3.66
N THR A 172 6.74 -21.77 -3.14
CA THR A 172 7.97 -22.44 -3.53
C THR A 172 7.95 -22.93 -4.98
N LEU A 173 6.77 -23.20 -5.55
CA LEU A 173 6.64 -23.63 -6.94
C LEU A 173 6.55 -22.45 -7.92
N SER A 174 5.87 -21.37 -7.54
CA SER A 174 5.53 -20.28 -8.45
C SER A 174 6.36 -19.00 -8.23
N LEU A 175 6.94 -18.83 -7.03
CA LEU A 175 7.63 -17.63 -6.59
C LEU A 175 9.00 -17.94 -5.97
N ILE A 176 9.70 -18.94 -6.52
CA ILE A 176 10.97 -19.45 -5.97
C ILE A 176 12.01 -18.34 -5.71
N HIS A 177 11.99 -17.27 -6.50
CA HIS A 177 12.91 -16.15 -6.34
C HIS A 177 12.53 -15.18 -5.19
N ILE A 178 11.33 -15.31 -4.61
CA ILE A 178 10.89 -14.50 -3.46
C ILE A 178 11.16 -15.24 -2.14
N SER A 179 11.25 -16.57 -2.18
CA SER A 179 11.42 -17.41 -1.00
C SER A 179 12.86 -17.88 -0.75
N GLU A 180 13.80 -17.52 -1.61
CA GLU A 180 15.22 -17.76 -1.34
C GLU A 180 15.79 -16.67 -0.41
N PRO A 181 16.52 -17.07 0.66
CA PRO A 181 17.12 -16.15 1.62
C PRO A 181 18.30 -15.35 1.05
#